data_e80ee54d78837975d25752c16fe9706a
#
_entry.id   e80ee54d78837975d25752c16fe9706a
#
_cell.length_a   1.000
_cell.length_b   1.000
_cell.length_c   1.000
_cell.angle_alpha   90.00
_cell.angle_beta   90.00
_cell.angle_gamma   90.00
#
_symmetry.space_group_name_H-M   'P 1'
#
loop_
_entity.id
_entity.type
_entity.pdbx_description
1 polymer ?
#
loop_
_entity_poly.entity_id
_entity_poly.type
_entity_poly.pdbx_seq_one_letter_code
_entity_poly.pdbx_strand_id
1 'polypeptide(L)'
;MTKNNSLDFIQANSPVRMGIDVGSTTVKVVVLDDDDSIIYSEYERHRADIRSTIILVVTHALDKIQQVKGESQTLSIKVTGSGGLAVSQWLSVPFIQE
;
A
#
# COMPACT_ATOMS: atom_id res chain seq x y z
N MET A 1 -23.48 -5.38 -21.21
CA MET A 1 -23.31 -5.28 -20.78
C MET A 1 -23.34 -5.02 -20.59
N THR A 2 -23.63 -4.71 -20.72
CA THR A 2 -23.59 -4.49 -20.32
C THR A 2 -23.61 -3.98 -19.84
N LYS A 3 -23.94 -3.64 -19.61
CA LYS A 3 -23.74 -3.30 -18.94
C LYS A 3 -23.34 -3.36 -18.23
N ASN A 4 -24.05 -2.99 -18.43
CA ASN A 4 -23.45 -3.25 -17.26
C ASN A 4 -22.25 -3.86 -17.13
N ASN A 5 -21.85 -4.25 -17.89
CA ASN A 5 -20.62 -4.97 -17.86
C ASN A 5 -19.44 -4.14 -17.40
N SER A 6 -19.45 -2.86 -17.69
CA SER A 6 -18.35 -2.00 -17.23
C SER A 6 -18.31 -1.88 -15.71
N LEU A 7 -19.48 -1.90 -15.09
CA LEU A 7 -19.54 -1.85 -13.63
C LEU A 7 -19.02 -3.16 -13.04
N ASP A 8 -19.39 -4.28 -13.62
CA ASP A 8 -18.88 -5.58 -13.15
C ASP A 8 -17.38 -5.66 -13.29
N PHE A 9 -16.83 -5.11 -14.38
CA PHE A 9 -15.40 -5.07 -14.59
C PHE A 9 -14.71 -4.24 -13.51
N ILE A 10 -15.26 -3.08 -13.16
CA ILE A 10 -14.70 -2.22 -12.12
C ILE A 10 -14.71 -2.95 -10.78
N GLN A 11 -15.78 -3.66 -10.45
CA GLN A 11 -15.86 -4.40 -9.20
C GLN A 11 -14.86 -5.55 -9.16
N ALA A 12 -14.69 -6.24 -10.27
CA ALA A 12 -13.73 -7.33 -10.36
C ALA A 12 -12.30 -6.86 -10.20
N ASN A 13 -12.06 -5.57 -10.50
CA ASN A 13 -10.73 -4.97 -10.43
C ASN A 13 -10.66 -3.91 -9.34
N SER A 14 -11.42 -4.09 -8.25
CA SER A 14 -11.35 -3.18 -7.10
C SER A 14 -9.91 -3.07 -6.61
N PRO A 15 -9.47 -1.87 -6.26
CA PRO A 15 -8.06 -1.68 -5.90
C PRO A 15 -7.72 -2.38 -4.59
N VAL A 16 -6.56 -2.96 -4.58
CA VAL A 16 -5.88 -3.34 -3.35
C VAL A 16 -5.38 -2.05 -2.71
N ARG A 17 -5.49 -1.94 -1.41
CA ARG A 17 -5.12 -0.72 -0.68
C ARG A 17 -3.91 -0.99 0.19
N MET A 18 -2.91 -0.14 0.08
CA MET A 18 -1.70 -0.20 0.91
C MET A 18 -1.60 1.06 1.74
N GLY A 19 -1.47 0.89 3.05
CA GLY A 19 -1.19 1.99 3.96
C GLY A 19 0.23 1.89 4.48
N ILE A 20 0.94 3.01 4.52
CA ILE A 20 2.30 3.09 5.05
C ILE A 20 2.31 4.12 6.16
N ASP A 21 2.69 3.70 7.36
CA ASP A 21 2.79 4.57 8.53
C ASP A 21 4.27 4.72 8.87
N VAL A 22 4.78 5.94 8.73
CA VAL A 22 6.19 6.26 8.94
C VAL A 22 6.34 6.99 10.27
N GLY A 23 6.70 6.24 11.30
CA GLY A 23 6.94 6.81 12.63
C GLY A 23 8.37 7.32 12.77
N SER A 24 8.67 7.81 13.98
CA SER A 24 10.00 8.34 14.28
C SER A 24 11.09 7.28 14.27
N THR A 25 10.74 6.02 14.52
CA THR A 25 11.71 4.92 14.59
C THR A 25 11.32 3.73 13.73
N THR A 26 10.08 3.68 13.24
CA THR A 26 9.54 2.47 12.62
C THR A 26 8.77 2.82 11.35
N VAL A 27 8.64 1.82 10.48
CA VAL A 27 7.76 1.86 9.32
C VAL A 27 6.83 0.67 9.43
N LYS A 28 5.54 0.90 9.23
CA LYS A 28 4.54 -0.16 9.18
C LYS A 28 3.84 -0.10 7.84
N VAL A 29 3.66 -1.26 7.21
CA VAL A 29 2.85 -1.37 6.00
C VAL A 29 1.71 -2.34 6.25
N VAL A 30 0.54 -2.01 5.74
CA VAL A 30 -0.63 -2.88 5.77
C VAL A 30 -1.26 -2.88 4.39
N VAL A 31 -1.56 -4.07 3.88
CA VAL A 31 -2.24 -4.22 2.59
C VAL A 31 -3.58 -4.87 2.82
N LEU A 32 -4.62 -4.23 2.32
CA LEU A 32 -5.99 -4.70 2.44
C LEU A 32 -6.56 -5.06 1.08
N ASP A 33 -7.33 -6.13 1.05
CA ASP A 33 -8.14 -6.49 -0.10
C ASP A 33 -9.42 -5.66 -0.12
N ASP A 34 -10.20 -5.78 -1.17
CA ASP A 34 -11.43 -5.00 -1.35
C ASP A 34 -12.49 -5.30 -0.28
N ASP A 35 -12.42 -6.46 0.36
CA ASP A 35 -13.32 -6.84 1.46
C ASP A 35 -12.75 -6.48 2.84
N ASP A 36 -11.71 -5.66 2.89
CA ASP A 36 -11.01 -5.23 4.10
C ASP A 36 -10.23 -6.35 4.81
N SER A 37 -10.07 -7.50 4.20
CA SER A 37 -9.20 -8.52 4.77
C SER A 37 -7.74 -8.13 4.57
N ILE A 38 -6.89 -8.49 5.52
CA ILE A 38 -5.46 -8.16 5.47
C ILE A 38 -4.77 -9.19 4.58
N ILE A 39 -4.19 -8.71 3.47
CA ILE A 39 -3.34 -9.53 2.61
C ILE A 39 -1.95 -9.66 3.20
N TYR A 40 -1.44 -8.57 3.78
CA TYR A 40 -0.06 -8.52 4.25
C TYR A 40 0.11 -7.39 5.24
N SER A 41 0.99 -7.58 6.21
CA SER A 41 1.43 -6.49 7.08
C SER A 41 2.87 -6.75 7.50
N GLU A 42 3.61 -5.67 7.68
CA GLU A 42 5.02 -5.73 8.10
C GLU A 42 5.34 -4.50 8.91
N TYR A 43 6.24 -4.66 9.87
CA TYR A 43 6.65 -3.64 10.82
C TYR A 43 8.17 -3.73 10.93
N GLU A 44 8.88 -2.63 10.62
CA GLU A 44 10.34 -2.61 10.61
C GLU A 44 10.86 -1.34 11.29
N ARG A 45 11.98 -1.46 11.98
CA ARG A 45 12.72 -0.30 12.45
C ARG A 45 13.51 0.27 11.28
N HIS A 46 13.45 1.59 11.09
CA HIS A 46 14.17 2.19 9.97
C HIS A 46 15.59 2.65 10.35
N ARG A 47 15.91 2.76 11.62
CA ARG A 47 17.27 3.06 12.11
C ARG A 47 17.86 4.28 11.40
N ALA A 48 17.05 5.32 11.25
CA ALA A 48 17.38 6.55 10.54
C ALA A 48 17.62 6.37 9.03
N ASP A 49 17.36 5.18 8.47
CA ASP A 49 17.44 4.93 7.03
C ASP A 49 16.04 4.60 6.52
N ILE A 50 15.22 5.65 6.45
CA ILE A 50 13.80 5.51 6.09
C ILE A 50 13.68 5.00 4.66
N ARG A 51 14.45 5.55 3.73
CA ARG A 51 14.32 5.20 2.31
C ARG A 51 14.54 3.71 2.08
N SER A 52 15.63 3.15 2.60
CA SER A 52 15.90 1.72 2.43
C SER A 52 14.82 0.85 3.05
N THR A 53 14.33 1.26 4.22
CA THR A 53 13.28 0.51 4.91
C THR A 53 11.98 0.55 4.13
N ILE A 54 11.60 1.71 3.58
CA ILE A 54 10.42 1.83 2.74
C ILE A 54 10.54 0.93 1.50
N ILE A 55 11.68 0.96 0.84
CA ILE A 55 11.90 0.10 -0.34
C ILE A 55 11.72 -1.37 0.04
N LEU A 56 12.28 -1.77 1.17
CA LEU A 56 12.18 -3.14 1.65
C LEU A 56 10.73 -3.55 1.89
N VAL A 57 10.00 -2.79 2.71
CA VAL A 57 8.65 -3.19 3.10
C VAL A 57 7.67 -3.10 1.92
N VAL A 58 7.84 -2.10 1.04
CA VAL A 58 6.98 -1.98 -0.14
C VAL A 58 7.26 -3.13 -1.12
N THR A 59 8.53 -3.50 -1.31
CA THR A 59 8.90 -4.62 -2.17
C THR A 59 8.26 -5.92 -1.65
N HIS A 60 8.35 -6.17 -0.34
CA HIS A 60 7.71 -7.34 0.24
C HIS A 60 6.20 -7.34 0.05
N ALA A 61 5.59 -6.17 0.24
CA ALA A 61 4.14 -6.04 0.09
C ALA A 61 3.71 -6.28 -1.35
N LEU A 62 4.43 -5.73 -2.32
CA LEU A 62 4.12 -5.92 -3.74
C LEU A 62 4.26 -7.38 -4.15
N ASP A 63 5.30 -8.06 -3.68
CA ASP A 63 5.48 -9.48 -3.94
C ASP A 63 4.29 -10.28 -3.41
N LYS A 64 3.83 -9.95 -2.21
CA LYS A 64 2.70 -10.67 -1.63
C LYS A 64 1.41 -10.42 -2.40
N ILE A 65 1.19 -9.18 -2.82
CA ILE A 65 0.02 -8.85 -3.63
C ILE A 65 0.04 -9.68 -4.92
N GLN A 66 1.19 -9.77 -5.56
CA GLN A 66 1.31 -10.54 -6.80
C GLN A 66 1.03 -12.03 -6.56
N GLN A 67 1.51 -12.59 -5.47
CA GLN A 67 1.27 -13.99 -5.14
C GLN A 67 -0.20 -14.28 -4.90
N VAL A 68 -0.91 -13.36 -4.24
CA VAL A 68 -2.29 -13.58 -3.82
C VAL A 68 -3.28 -13.17 -4.91
N LYS A 69 -3.05 -12.05 -5.57
CA LYS A 69 -4.02 -11.42 -6.47
C LYS A 69 -3.62 -11.49 -7.95
N GLY A 70 -2.37 -11.82 -8.25
CA GLY A 70 -1.87 -11.80 -9.63
C GLY A 70 -1.29 -10.46 -10.00
N GLU A 71 -0.92 -10.30 -11.27
CA GLU A 71 -0.10 -9.17 -11.69
C GLU A 71 -0.87 -7.91 -12.03
N SER A 72 -2.10 -8.04 -12.49
CA SER A 72 -2.83 -6.90 -13.06
C SER A 72 -3.77 -6.27 -12.05
N GLN A 73 -3.24 -5.89 -10.88
CA GLN A 73 -4.06 -5.29 -9.83
C GLN A 73 -3.86 -3.79 -9.79
N THR A 74 -4.97 -3.06 -9.61
CA THR A 74 -4.92 -1.64 -9.29
C THR A 74 -4.57 -1.49 -7.82
N LEU A 75 -3.60 -0.62 -7.53
CA LEU A 75 -3.11 -0.42 -6.17
C LEU A 75 -3.31 1.03 -5.78
N SER A 76 -3.95 1.24 -4.63
CA SER A 76 -4.06 2.55 -4.02
C SER A 76 -3.12 2.59 -2.83
N ILE A 77 -2.22 3.59 -2.77
CA ILE A 77 -1.23 3.73 -1.71
C ILE A 77 -1.45 5.06 -1.01
N LYS A 78 -1.48 5.02 0.32
CA LYS A 78 -1.55 6.22 1.16
C LYS A 78 -0.49 6.13 2.24
N VAL A 79 0.03 7.29 2.64
CA VAL A 79 1.12 7.37 3.62
C VAL A 79 0.67 8.28 4.75
N THR A 80 1.03 7.92 5.97
CA THR A 80 0.77 8.72 7.17
C THR A 80 1.98 8.66 8.10
N GLY A 81 1.90 9.35 9.23
CA GLY A 81 2.92 9.32 10.26
C GLY A 81 3.87 10.50 10.20
N SER A 82 4.69 10.66 11.24
CA SER A 82 5.55 11.84 11.42
C SER A 82 6.60 11.99 10.32
N GLY A 83 7.05 10.87 9.75
CA GLY A 83 8.00 10.88 8.63
C GLY A 83 7.35 10.72 7.27
N GLY A 84 6.01 10.69 7.23
CA GLY A 84 5.29 10.28 6.03
C GLY A 84 5.25 11.31 4.92
N LEU A 85 5.36 12.60 5.24
CA LEU A 85 5.23 13.62 4.20
C LEU A 85 6.33 13.48 3.14
N ALA A 86 7.59 13.33 3.57
CA ALA A 86 8.68 13.13 2.64
C ALA A 86 8.51 11.85 1.83
N VAL A 87 8.07 10.77 2.49
CA VAL A 87 7.86 9.49 1.82
C VAL A 87 6.74 9.61 0.78
N SER A 88 5.65 10.30 1.12
CA SER A 88 4.56 10.50 0.17
C SER A 88 5.03 11.25 -1.07
N GLN A 89 5.92 12.22 -0.89
CA GLN A 89 6.48 12.97 -2.00
C GLN A 89 7.40 12.10 -2.87
N TRP A 90 8.23 11.26 -2.26
CA TRP A 90 9.10 10.34 -3.01
C TRP A 90 8.28 9.36 -3.85
N LEU A 91 7.17 8.88 -3.30
CA LEU A 91 6.33 7.88 -3.96
C LEU A 91 5.26 8.51 -4.85
N SER A 92 5.09 9.84 -4.78
CA SER A 92 4.04 10.56 -5.50
C SER A 92 2.65 10.01 -5.15
N VAL A 93 2.40 9.78 -3.87
CA VAL A 93 1.13 9.25 -3.37
C VAL A 93 0.56 10.19 -2.32
N PRO A 94 -0.75 10.09 -2.01
CA PRO A 94 -1.37 10.97 -1.02
C PRO A 94 -0.80 10.77 0.38
N PHE A 95 -0.67 11.86 1.11
CA PHE A 95 -0.33 11.87 2.53
C PHE A 95 -1.61 12.12 3.33
N ILE A 96 -1.82 11.30 4.35
CA ILE A 96 -2.98 11.43 5.24
C ILE A 96 -2.49 11.89 6.59
N GLN A 97 -2.96 13.05 7.02
CA GLN A 97 -2.62 13.58 8.34
C GLN A 97 -3.60 12.99 9.36
N GLU A 98 -3.04 12.45 10.43
CA GLU A 98 -3.84 11.85 11.49
C GLU A 98 -4.47 12.87 12.41
#